data_8e080aedf05816d231bac45364b035fa
#
_entry.id   8e080aedf05816d231bac45364b035fa
#
_cell.length_a   1.000
_cell.length_b   1.000
_cell.length_c   1.000
_cell.angle_alpha   90.00
_cell.angle_beta   90.00
_cell.angle_gamma   90.00
#
_symmetry.space_group_name_H-M   'P 1'
#
loop_
_entity.id
_entity.type
_entity.pdbx_description
1 polymer ?
#
loop_
_entity_poly.entity_id
_entity_poly.type
_entity_poly.pdbx_seq_one_letter_code
_entity_poly.pdbx_strand_id
1 'polypeptide(L)'
;QADHYEYRWDATGQANVQPIAAPKDERLSDFRAALSKVLADLAIQIVRDGEGATKLVAVNVEGAANDGSAKAIARTICESPLVKTAIAGEDANWGRIVMAIGRSDQPVKRDMIGVRFGDEAEVDQATADRRSH
;
A
#
# COMPACT_ATOMS: atom_id res chain seq x y z
N GLN A 1 12.73 0.88 29.15
CA GLN A 1 14.12 1.36 29.28
C GLN A 1 14.39 2.20 28.05
N ALA A 2 14.47 3.52 28.22
CA ALA A 2 14.93 4.40 27.18
C ALA A 2 16.46 4.25 27.13
N ASP A 3 16.99 3.73 26.03
CA ASP A 3 18.42 3.70 25.81
C ASP A 3 18.93 5.13 25.76
N HIS A 4 19.72 5.49 26.75
CA HIS A 4 20.39 6.78 26.81
C HIS A 4 21.47 6.78 25.72
N TYR A 5 21.30 7.56 24.67
CA TYR A 5 22.38 7.88 23.76
C TYR A 5 23.33 8.85 24.46
N GLU A 6 24.43 8.35 25.04
CA GLU A 6 25.52 9.18 25.53
C GLU A 6 26.33 9.73 24.36
N TYR A 7 26.16 11.02 24.07
CA TYR A 7 27.10 11.74 23.24
C TYR A 7 28.41 11.95 24.00
N ARG A 8 29.42 11.18 23.67
CA ARG A 8 30.76 11.40 24.20
C ARG A 8 31.48 12.41 23.33
N TRP A 9 31.81 13.52 23.92
CA TRP A 9 32.69 14.52 23.32
C TRP A 9 34.14 14.13 23.62
N ASP A 10 35.03 14.20 22.62
CA ASP A 10 36.47 14.05 22.87
C ASP A 10 37.06 15.27 23.51
N ALA A 11 38.34 15.19 23.89
CA ALA A 11 39.06 16.32 24.53
C ALA A 11 39.19 17.56 23.65
N THR A 12 38.84 17.48 22.37
CA THR A 12 38.86 18.62 21.40
C THR A 12 37.47 19.21 21.22
N GLY A 13 36.45 18.73 21.92
CA GLY A 13 35.07 19.20 21.78
C GLY A 13 34.34 18.66 20.55
N GLN A 14 34.87 17.63 19.90
CA GLN A 14 34.22 16.97 18.78
C GLN A 14 33.45 15.71 19.24
N ALA A 15 32.25 15.53 18.74
CA ALA A 15 31.50 14.31 18.99
C ALA A 15 32.22 13.12 18.35
N ASN A 16 32.59 12.12 19.17
CA ASN A 16 33.21 10.89 18.66
C ASN A 16 32.15 9.95 18.03
N VAL A 17 31.42 10.50 17.07
CA VAL A 17 30.44 9.76 16.28
C VAL A 17 30.96 9.66 14.87
N GLN A 18 31.22 8.44 14.41
CA GLN A 18 31.57 8.19 13.00
C GLN A 18 30.44 8.69 12.11
N PRO A 19 30.74 9.55 11.11
CA PRO A 19 29.72 10.06 10.22
C PRO A 19 29.02 8.91 9.50
N ILE A 20 27.69 9.03 9.34
CA ILE A 20 26.89 8.06 8.60
C ILE A 20 27.11 8.35 7.12
N ALA A 21 27.82 7.48 6.43
CA ALA A 21 28.20 7.66 5.03
C ALA A 21 27.13 7.17 4.03
N ALA A 22 26.18 6.34 4.48
CA ALA A 22 25.19 5.73 3.59
C ALA A 22 23.80 5.68 4.22
N PRO A 23 22.73 5.88 3.43
CA PRO A 23 21.34 5.80 3.92
C PRO A 23 20.95 4.40 4.45
N LYS A 24 21.69 3.36 4.07
CA LYS A 24 21.48 1.96 4.48
C LYS A 24 22.36 1.52 5.65
N ASP A 25 23.05 2.43 6.32
CA ASP A 25 23.84 2.12 7.52
C ASP A 25 22.95 1.47 8.58
N GLU A 26 23.40 0.36 9.18
CA GLU A 26 22.63 -0.40 10.17
C GLU A 26 22.30 0.42 11.41
N ARG A 27 23.15 1.36 11.78
CA ARG A 27 22.92 2.30 12.88
C ARG A 27 21.66 3.15 12.72
N LEU A 28 21.15 3.24 11.47
CA LEU A 28 19.90 3.94 11.14
C LEU A 28 18.67 3.03 11.10
N SER A 29 18.79 1.74 11.45
CA SER A 29 17.66 0.79 11.35
C SER A 29 16.43 1.28 12.10
N ASP A 30 16.59 1.61 13.38
CA ASP A 30 15.52 2.05 14.25
C ASP A 30 14.96 3.41 13.85
N PHE A 31 15.85 4.33 13.47
CA PHE A 31 15.44 5.62 12.92
C PHE A 31 14.60 5.46 11.64
N ARG A 32 15.03 4.60 10.70
CA ARG A 32 14.27 4.34 9.49
C ARG A 32 12.92 3.71 9.79
N ALA A 33 12.87 2.76 10.72
CA ALA A 33 11.61 2.12 11.11
C ALA A 33 10.65 3.14 11.73
N ALA A 34 11.12 3.96 12.64
CA ALA A 34 10.33 5.01 13.28
C ALA A 34 9.85 6.06 12.25
N LEU A 35 10.75 6.52 11.39
CA LEU A 35 10.42 7.47 10.32
C LEU A 35 9.39 6.90 9.35
N SER A 36 9.56 5.65 8.92
CA SER A 36 8.62 4.98 8.02
C SER A 36 7.23 4.88 8.63
N LYS A 37 7.15 4.58 9.95
CA LYS A 37 5.87 4.54 10.66
C LYS A 37 5.20 5.91 10.69
N VAL A 38 5.93 6.95 11.05
CA VAL A 38 5.38 8.32 11.08
C VAL A 38 4.90 8.75 9.70
N LEU A 39 5.70 8.49 8.66
CA LEU A 39 5.32 8.84 7.29
C LEU A 39 4.08 8.07 6.81
N ALA A 40 3.94 6.79 7.18
CA ALA A 40 2.75 6.01 6.86
C ALA A 40 1.51 6.56 7.59
N ASP A 41 1.64 6.88 8.86
CA ASP A 41 0.54 7.45 9.66
C ASP A 41 0.08 8.81 9.10
N LEU A 42 1.03 9.69 8.73
CA LEU A 42 0.74 10.97 8.11
C LEU A 42 0.08 10.80 6.73
N ALA A 43 0.55 9.87 5.92
CA ALA A 43 -0.04 9.59 4.61
C ALA A 43 -1.51 9.16 4.74
N ILE A 44 -1.84 8.31 5.72
CA ILE A 44 -3.22 7.90 6.00
C ILE A 44 -4.06 9.09 6.46
N GLN A 45 -3.52 9.97 7.31
CA GLN A 45 -4.24 11.16 7.76
C GLN A 45 -4.57 12.09 6.58
N ILE A 46 -3.63 12.32 5.67
CA ILE A 46 -3.85 13.13 4.46
C ILE A 46 -4.98 12.53 3.60
N VAL A 47 -4.97 11.21 3.41
CA VAL A 47 -6.03 10.55 2.62
C VAL A 47 -7.39 10.66 3.30
N ARG A 48 -7.45 10.53 4.63
CA ARG A 48 -8.69 10.65 5.41
C ARG A 48 -9.26 12.06 5.40
N ASP A 49 -8.39 13.06 5.34
CA ASP A 49 -8.78 14.48 5.32
C ASP A 49 -9.02 15.02 3.89
N GLY A 50 -9.10 14.13 2.92
CA GLY A 50 -9.41 14.49 1.53
C GLY A 50 -10.76 15.19 1.40
N GLU A 51 -10.81 16.33 0.72
CA GLU A 51 -12.06 17.08 0.49
C GLU A 51 -13.10 16.20 -0.19
N GLY A 52 -14.28 16.08 0.42
CA GLY A 52 -15.37 15.23 -0.08
C GLY A 52 -15.14 13.72 0.10
N ALA A 53 -14.09 13.30 0.79
CA ALA A 53 -13.83 11.88 1.04
C ALA A 53 -14.84 11.34 2.07
N THR A 54 -15.61 10.32 1.66
CA THR A 54 -16.59 9.64 2.53
C THR A 54 -16.11 8.25 2.96
N LYS A 55 -15.12 7.70 2.26
CA LYS A 55 -14.60 6.34 2.48
C LYS A 55 -13.10 6.28 2.36
N LEU A 56 -12.46 5.54 3.26
CA LEU A 56 -11.06 5.12 3.14
C LEU A 56 -11.03 3.68 2.63
N VAL A 57 -10.33 3.46 1.52
CA VAL A 57 -10.23 2.14 0.89
C VAL A 57 -8.79 1.67 0.92
N ALA A 58 -8.57 0.46 1.43
CA ALA A 58 -7.30 -0.25 1.31
C ALA A 58 -7.40 -1.29 0.19
N VAL A 59 -6.43 -1.32 -0.70
CA VAL A 59 -6.31 -2.31 -1.77
C VAL A 59 -5.13 -3.22 -1.46
N ASN A 60 -5.40 -4.50 -1.20
CA ASN A 60 -4.40 -5.53 -1.02
C ASN A 60 -4.30 -6.37 -2.29
N VAL A 61 -3.09 -6.61 -2.78
CA VAL A 61 -2.83 -7.45 -3.95
C VAL A 61 -1.88 -8.56 -3.53
N GLU A 62 -2.36 -9.80 -3.68
CA GLU A 62 -1.62 -11.02 -3.36
C GLU A 62 -1.42 -11.88 -4.61
N GLY A 63 -0.40 -12.74 -4.60
CA GLY A 63 -0.14 -13.68 -5.69
C GLY A 63 0.34 -13.07 -7.01
N ALA A 64 0.72 -11.79 -7.02
CA ALA A 64 1.35 -11.17 -8.18
C ALA A 64 2.77 -11.74 -8.42
N ALA A 65 3.34 -11.52 -9.61
CA ALA A 65 4.65 -12.04 -9.99
C ALA A 65 5.79 -11.61 -9.06
N ASN A 66 5.70 -10.41 -8.49
CA ASN A 66 6.60 -9.83 -7.49
C ASN A 66 5.96 -8.60 -6.84
N ASP A 67 6.63 -8.04 -5.80
CA ASP A 67 6.14 -6.86 -5.08
C ASP A 67 5.96 -5.62 -5.98
N GLY A 68 6.81 -5.44 -6.97
CA GLY A 68 6.70 -4.36 -7.94
C GLY A 68 5.42 -4.46 -8.77
N SER A 69 5.11 -5.66 -9.24
CA SER A 69 3.86 -5.97 -9.97
C SER A 69 2.64 -5.79 -9.06
N ALA A 70 2.69 -6.28 -7.83
CA ALA A 70 1.61 -6.09 -6.86
C ALA A 70 1.32 -4.61 -6.62
N LYS A 71 2.36 -3.81 -6.41
CA LYS A 71 2.25 -2.36 -6.22
C LYS A 71 1.70 -1.63 -7.45
N ALA A 72 2.13 -2.02 -8.66
CA ALA A 72 1.62 -1.43 -9.89
C ALA A 72 0.13 -1.73 -10.09
N ILE A 73 -0.30 -2.98 -9.87
CA ILE A 73 -1.70 -3.38 -9.92
C ILE A 73 -2.53 -2.59 -8.90
N ALA A 74 -2.11 -2.58 -7.62
CA ALA A 74 -2.81 -1.87 -6.56
C ALA A 74 -2.98 -0.38 -6.88
N ARG A 75 -1.91 0.27 -7.38
CA ARG A 75 -1.95 1.67 -7.80
C ARG A 75 -2.97 1.90 -8.91
N THR A 76 -2.98 1.06 -9.96
CA THR A 76 -3.90 1.19 -11.09
C THR A 76 -5.35 1.05 -10.64
N ILE A 77 -5.64 0.17 -9.67
CA ILE A 77 -6.96 0.03 -9.07
C ILE A 77 -7.33 1.31 -8.30
N CYS A 78 -6.46 1.81 -7.43
CA CYS A 78 -6.69 3.01 -6.63
C CYS A 78 -6.87 4.27 -7.48
N GLU A 79 -6.17 4.37 -8.61
CA GLU A 79 -6.24 5.52 -9.53
C GLU A 79 -7.46 5.46 -10.48
N SER A 80 -8.14 4.32 -10.58
CA SER A 80 -9.25 4.14 -11.51
C SER A 80 -10.49 4.94 -11.11
N PRO A 81 -10.94 5.92 -11.92
CA PRO A 81 -12.19 6.64 -11.66
C PRO A 81 -13.41 5.73 -11.60
N LEU A 82 -13.44 4.68 -12.43
CA LEU A 82 -14.55 3.73 -12.47
C LEU A 82 -14.63 2.89 -11.19
N VAL A 83 -13.49 2.51 -10.61
CA VAL A 83 -13.46 1.83 -9.31
C VAL A 83 -13.91 2.78 -8.20
N LYS A 84 -13.39 4.01 -8.20
CA LYS A 84 -13.78 5.04 -7.20
C LYS A 84 -15.28 5.31 -7.20
N THR A 85 -15.89 5.43 -8.37
CA THR A 85 -17.35 5.67 -8.48
C THR A 85 -18.16 4.45 -8.04
N ALA A 86 -17.69 3.22 -8.30
CA ALA A 86 -18.35 2.01 -7.78
C ALA A 86 -18.34 1.99 -6.26
N ILE A 87 -17.18 2.22 -5.65
CA ILE A 87 -17.03 2.24 -4.19
C ILE A 87 -17.86 3.37 -3.56
N ALA A 88 -17.88 4.56 -4.15
CA ALA A 88 -18.70 5.66 -3.69
C ALA A 88 -20.20 5.31 -3.72
N GLY A 89 -20.63 4.58 -4.74
CA GLY A 89 -22.01 4.10 -4.92
C GLY A 89 -22.33 2.79 -4.17
N GLU A 90 -21.40 2.27 -3.34
CA GLU A 90 -21.56 1.00 -2.60
C GLU A 90 -21.84 -0.22 -3.52
N ASP A 91 -21.34 -0.15 -4.75
CA ASP A 91 -21.43 -1.18 -5.76
C ASP A 91 -20.14 -2.04 -5.73
N ALA A 92 -20.26 -3.30 -5.32
CA ALA A 92 -19.18 -4.29 -5.36
C ALA A 92 -18.89 -4.73 -6.81
N ASN A 93 -18.46 -3.80 -7.64
CA ASN A 93 -18.28 -3.98 -9.06
C ASN A 93 -16.93 -4.62 -9.41
N TRP A 94 -16.88 -5.95 -9.34
CA TRP A 94 -15.69 -6.73 -9.67
C TRP A 94 -15.20 -6.48 -11.10
N GLY A 95 -16.10 -6.26 -12.06
CA GLY A 95 -15.75 -6.01 -13.47
C GLY A 95 -14.89 -4.76 -13.66
N ARG A 96 -15.17 -3.70 -12.90
CA ARG A 96 -14.36 -2.48 -12.92
C ARG A 96 -12.97 -2.70 -12.32
N ILE A 97 -12.86 -3.58 -11.31
CA ILE A 97 -11.58 -3.96 -10.73
C ILE A 97 -10.76 -4.77 -11.72
N VAL A 98 -11.35 -5.80 -12.35
CA VAL A 98 -10.67 -6.61 -13.36
C VAL A 98 -10.21 -5.77 -14.56
N MET A 99 -11.02 -4.81 -14.98
CA MET A 99 -10.63 -3.86 -16.03
C MET A 99 -9.44 -2.97 -15.59
N ALA A 100 -9.42 -2.51 -14.33
CA ALA A 100 -8.28 -1.76 -13.80
C ALA A 100 -7.02 -2.63 -13.73
N ILE A 101 -7.13 -3.90 -13.32
CA ILE A 101 -6.02 -4.86 -13.33
C ILE A 101 -5.47 -5.03 -14.75
N GLY A 102 -6.34 -5.20 -15.76
CA GLY A 102 -5.93 -5.33 -17.17
C GLY A 102 -5.18 -4.12 -17.71
N ARG A 103 -5.39 -2.92 -17.14
CA ARG A 103 -4.68 -1.70 -17.50
C ARG A 103 -3.30 -1.54 -16.83
N SER A 104 -2.96 -2.41 -15.89
CA SER A 104 -1.73 -2.29 -15.11
C SER A 104 -0.46 -2.68 -15.88
N ASP A 105 -0.60 -3.24 -17.09
CA ASP A 105 0.49 -3.80 -17.91
C ASP A 105 1.33 -4.86 -17.16
N GLN A 106 0.73 -5.50 -16.17
CA GLN A 106 1.39 -6.55 -15.41
C GLN A 106 0.95 -7.95 -15.88
N PRO A 107 1.83 -8.96 -15.78
CA PRO A 107 1.49 -10.33 -16.15
C PRO A 107 0.44 -10.89 -15.19
N VAL A 108 -0.80 -10.98 -15.67
CA VAL A 108 -1.94 -11.50 -14.90
C VAL A 108 -2.67 -12.56 -15.73
N LYS A 109 -2.98 -13.68 -15.12
CA LYS A 109 -3.84 -14.70 -15.73
C LYS A 109 -5.29 -14.42 -15.34
N ARG A 110 -6.13 -14.07 -16.32
CA ARG A 110 -7.53 -13.69 -16.10
C ARG A 110 -8.30 -14.70 -15.27
N ASP A 111 -8.14 -15.99 -15.57
CA ASP A 111 -8.88 -17.08 -14.95
C ASP A 111 -8.47 -17.37 -13.50
N MET A 112 -7.40 -16.68 -13.01
CA MET A 112 -6.89 -16.81 -11.65
C MET A 112 -7.12 -15.54 -10.81
N ILE A 113 -7.89 -14.58 -11.32
CA ILE A 113 -8.20 -13.36 -10.56
C ILE A 113 -9.35 -13.65 -9.61
N GLY A 114 -9.09 -13.54 -8.30
CA GLY A 114 -10.08 -13.44 -7.26
C GLY A 114 -10.21 -12.02 -6.75
N VAL A 115 -11.42 -11.53 -6.50
CA VAL A 115 -11.68 -10.20 -5.92
C VAL A 115 -12.53 -10.37 -4.67
N ARG A 116 -12.06 -9.81 -3.56
CA ARG A 116 -12.78 -9.81 -2.29
C ARG A 116 -13.09 -8.38 -1.85
N PHE A 117 -14.31 -8.17 -1.37
CA PHE A 117 -14.77 -6.91 -0.80
C PHE A 117 -15.09 -7.12 0.69
N GLY A 118 -14.29 -6.48 1.58
CA GLY A 118 -14.42 -6.68 3.02
C GLY A 118 -14.14 -8.13 3.44
N ASP A 119 -14.75 -8.53 4.54
CA ASP A 119 -14.52 -9.87 5.12
C ASP A 119 -15.44 -10.96 4.54
N GLU A 120 -16.52 -10.61 3.81
CA GLU A 120 -17.61 -11.52 3.51
C GLU A 120 -17.83 -11.85 2.02
N ALA A 121 -17.24 -11.12 1.08
CA ALA A 121 -17.55 -11.32 -0.33
C ALA A 121 -16.29 -11.62 -1.16
N GLU A 122 -15.99 -12.89 -1.36
CA GLU A 122 -15.09 -13.33 -2.43
C GLU A 122 -15.90 -13.54 -3.70
N VAL A 123 -15.62 -12.73 -4.73
CA VAL A 123 -16.21 -12.91 -6.06
C VAL A 123 -15.09 -13.35 -7.00
N ASP A 124 -15.04 -14.63 -7.30
CA ASP A 124 -14.21 -15.13 -8.38
C ASP A 124 -14.97 -15.06 -9.72
N GLN A 125 -14.25 -15.08 -10.82
CA GLN A 125 -14.84 -15.01 -12.15
C GLN A 125 -15.72 -16.24 -12.46
N ALA A 126 -15.39 -17.40 -11.90
CA ALA A 126 -16.16 -18.64 -12.06
C ALA A 126 -17.53 -18.55 -11.34
N THR A 127 -17.62 -17.79 -10.26
CA THR A 127 -18.87 -17.53 -9.53
C THR A 127 -19.72 -16.46 -10.22
N ALA A 128 -19.09 -15.47 -10.87
CA ALA A 128 -19.80 -14.42 -11.60
C ALA A 128 -20.51 -14.95 -12.85
N ASP A 129 -19.89 -15.85 -13.62
CA ASP A 129 -20.49 -16.46 -14.81
C ASP A 129 -21.72 -17.32 -14.50
N ARG A 130 -21.81 -17.89 -13.29
CA ARG A 130 -22.98 -18.69 -12.88
C ARG A 130 -24.20 -17.88 -12.48
N ARG A 131 -24.04 -16.58 -12.16
CA ARG A 131 -25.15 -15.69 -11.78
C ARG A 131 -25.76 -14.94 -12.96
N SER A 132 -25.19 -15.09 -14.16
CA SER A 132 -25.65 -14.42 -15.40
C SER A 132 -26.56 -15.32 -16.26
N HIS A 133 -27.04 -16.47 -15.75
CA HIS A 133 -27.96 -17.38 -16.42
C HIS A 133 -29.24 -17.60 -15.62
#